data_a3f60d4bdc1228275c15641275528d67
#
_entry.id   a3f60d4bdc1228275c15641275528d67
#
_cell.length_a   1.000
_cell.length_b   1.000
_cell.length_c   1.000
_cell.angle_alpha   90.00
_cell.angle_beta   90.00
_cell.angle_gamma   90.00
#
_symmetry.space_group_name_H-M   'P 1'
#
loop_
_entity.id
_entity.type
_entity.pdbx_description
1 polymer ?
#
loop_
_entity_poly.entity_id
_entity_poly.type
_entity_poly.pdbx_seq_one_letter_code
_entity_poly.pdbx_strand_id
1 'polypeptide(L)'
;INYNGMKIVKAGSIPISGDTGLNAIKEKAELLDDHRVTTRLAHYTQQQPIDADAFFNGTAHVKKDLLIESGSYVEDSCMEAYVEHMLSYVNLDNFEPLKIVVNAGNGAAGNALDAIESELASRNIPITFIKVHHEADGTFPNGIPNPLLPENRADTADAVKAHSADFGIAWDGDFDRCFLFDADGQFIEGYYIVGLLAAAFIAKDKNSKIIYDPRVYWNTEDIVENAGGTPIKSKTGHAFIKERMRKEDAVYGGEMSAHHYFRDFAYCDSGMIPWLLIAELVSVKQQSLASMVKARIEAFPSSGEINSKLKDADAALERVTNTYKPQASVVDTTDGLGLEFGNWRFNLRKSNTEPVIRLNVESRGDIALMEEKTEELLAAIRAE
;
A
#
# COMPACT_ATOMS: atom_id res chain seq x y z
N ILE A 1 14.97 -11.65 8.90
CA ILE A 1 15.22 -12.04 10.31
C ILE A 1 15.31 -10.81 11.22
N ASN A 2 15.63 -9.62 10.69
CA ASN A 2 15.82 -8.41 11.51
C ASN A 2 14.54 -7.59 11.70
N TYR A 3 13.44 -7.98 11.07
CA TYR A 3 12.15 -7.30 11.17
C TYR A 3 11.07 -8.29 11.57
N ASN A 4 10.35 -7.95 12.63
CA ASN A 4 9.14 -8.64 13.03
C ASN A 4 8.10 -7.58 13.42
N GLY A 5 6.88 -7.75 12.97
CA GLY A 5 5.80 -6.79 13.18
C GLY A 5 4.48 -7.45 13.48
N MET A 6 3.67 -6.77 14.29
CA MET A 6 2.33 -7.20 14.61
C MET A 6 1.37 -6.02 14.49
N LYS A 7 0.33 -6.16 13.67
CA LYS A 7 -0.76 -5.20 13.60
C LYS A 7 -1.82 -5.59 14.63
N ILE A 8 -1.96 -4.81 15.70
CA ILE A 8 -2.91 -5.08 16.79
C ILE A 8 -4.22 -4.34 16.52
N VAL A 9 -5.33 -5.07 16.62
CA VAL A 9 -6.67 -4.54 16.35
C VAL A 9 -7.65 -4.87 17.48
N LYS A 10 -8.70 -4.06 17.65
CA LYS A 10 -9.88 -4.32 18.47
C LYS A 10 -10.94 -5.05 17.65
N ALA A 11 -12.05 -5.42 18.29
CA ALA A 11 -13.25 -5.90 17.62
C ALA A 11 -13.69 -4.97 16.48
N GLY A 12 -14.14 -5.54 15.36
CA GLY A 12 -14.46 -4.79 14.13
C GLY A 12 -13.23 -4.34 13.34
N SER A 13 -12.09 -5.03 13.49
CA SER A 13 -10.82 -4.74 12.80
C SER A 13 -10.30 -3.31 13.02
N ILE A 14 -10.66 -2.68 14.17
CA ILE A 14 -10.24 -1.31 14.49
C ILE A 14 -8.77 -1.32 14.91
N PRO A 15 -7.86 -0.65 14.18
CA PRO A 15 -6.45 -0.62 14.52
C PRO A 15 -6.20 0.10 15.85
N ILE A 16 -5.20 -0.38 16.60
CA ILE A 16 -4.72 0.27 17.81
C ILE A 16 -3.45 1.03 17.48
N SER A 17 -3.52 2.35 17.54
CA SER A 17 -2.37 3.26 17.39
C SER A 17 -1.73 3.59 18.74
N GLY A 18 -0.61 4.33 18.71
CA GLY A 18 0.01 4.88 19.92
C GLY A 18 -1.00 5.64 20.80
N ASP A 19 -1.82 6.46 20.17
CA ASP A 19 -2.80 7.32 20.83
C ASP A 19 -4.05 6.57 21.31
N THR A 20 -4.34 5.40 20.73
CA THR A 20 -5.58 4.64 21.01
C THR A 20 -5.36 3.38 21.86
N GLY A 21 -4.14 3.20 22.44
CA GLY A 21 -3.87 2.15 23.41
C GLY A 21 -2.60 1.34 23.21
N LEU A 22 -1.87 1.50 22.09
CA LEU A 22 -0.64 0.74 21.85
C LEU A 22 0.45 1.08 22.87
N ASN A 23 0.60 2.36 23.25
CA ASN A 23 1.53 2.78 24.28
C ASN A 23 1.21 2.14 25.65
N ALA A 24 -0.07 2.05 26.00
CA ALA A 24 -0.49 1.39 27.24
C ALA A 24 -0.22 -0.14 27.22
N ILE A 25 -0.32 -0.78 26.05
CA ILE A 25 0.07 -2.19 25.87
C ILE A 25 1.58 -2.33 26.03
N LYS A 26 2.37 -1.44 25.42
CA LYS A 26 3.82 -1.41 25.53
C LYS A 26 4.27 -1.26 26.99
N GLU A 27 3.74 -0.27 27.71
CA GLU A 27 4.04 -0.04 29.13
C GLU A 27 3.74 -1.28 29.99
N LYS A 28 2.60 -1.94 29.74
CA LYS A 28 2.25 -3.19 30.43
C LYS A 28 3.18 -4.33 30.08
N ALA A 29 3.60 -4.44 28.82
CA ALA A 29 4.54 -5.47 28.38
C ALA A 29 5.93 -5.27 29.00
N GLU A 30 6.39 -4.02 29.10
CA GLU A 30 7.67 -3.67 29.75
C GLU A 30 7.66 -3.92 31.28
N LEU A 31 6.48 -3.84 31.91
CA LEU A 31 6.28 -4.16 33.33
C LEU A 31 6.12 -5.66 33.59
N LEU A 32 5.93 -6.47 32.55
CA LEU A 32 5.94 -7.93 32.71
C LEU A 32 7.37 -8.36 33.02
N ASP A 33 7.58 -8.71 34.31
CA ASP A 33 8.86 -9.13 34.84
C ASP A 33 9.46 -10.26 33.99
N ASP A 34 10.63 -10.01 33.41
CA ASP A 34 11.45 -10.97 32.66
C ASP A 34 11.57 -12.31 33.40
N HIS A 35 11.49 -12.28 34.73
CA HIS A 35 11.53 -13.45 35.57
C HIS A 35 10.36 -14.43 35.35
N ARG A 36 9.15 -13.94 35.03
CA ARG A 36 7.98 -14.84 34.79
C ARG A 36 8.06 -15.49 33.41
N VAL A 37 8.56 -14.76 32.42
CA VAL A 37 8.76 -15.28 31.04
C VAL A 37 9.92 -16.28 31.05
N THR A 38 11.06 -15.92 31.67
CA THR A 38 12.23 -16.78 31.78
C THR A 38 11.97 -18.00 32.65
N THR A 39 11.21 -17.90 33.73
CA THR A 39 10.87 -19.07 34.60
C THR A 39 9.92 -20.03 33.86
N ARG A 40 8.96 -19.53 33.09
CA ARG A 40 8.11 -20.38 32.24
C ARG A 40 8.90 -21.02 31.10
N LEU A 41 9.75 -20.26 30.42
CA LEU A 41 10.64 -20.78 29.36
C LEU A 41 11.61 -21.85 29.96
N ALA A 42 12.21 -21.59 31.13
CA ALA A 42 13.11 -22.51 31.79
C ALA A 42 12.39 -23.80 32.25
N HIS A 43 11.16 -23.72 32.74
CA HIS A 43 10.34 -24.89 33.06
C HIS A 43 10.01 -25.72 31.83
N TYR A 44 9.78 -25.05 30.72
CA TYR A 44 9.54 -25.61 29.39
C TYR A 44 10.76 -26.35 28.85
N THR A 45 11.93 -25.70 28.87
CA THR A 45 13.19 -26.24 28.35
C THR A 45 13.72 -27.41 29.20
N GLN A 46 13.31 -27.51 30.49
CA GLN A 46 13.64 -28.67 31.33
C GLN A 46 12.81 -29.91 31.02
N GLN A 47 11.61 -29.77 30.48
CA GLN A 47 10.75 -30.88 30.09
C GLN A 47 10.99 -31.40 28.67
N GLN A 48 11.43 -30.54 27.76
CA GLN A 48 11.90 -30.91 26.41
C GLN A 48 12.96 -29.90 25.95
N PRO A 49 14.19 -30.33 25.67
CA PRO A 49 15.19 -29.44 25.13
C PRO A 49 14.74 -28.89 23.76
N ILE A 50 14.36 -27.61 23.73
CA ILE A 50 14.12 -26.89 22.52
C ILE A 50 15.46 -26.37 22.07
N ASP A 51 15.88 -26.73 20.85
CA ASP A 51 16.99 -26.08 20.20
C ASP A 51 16.60 -24.60 19.99
N ALA A 52 17.22 -23.73 20.80
CA ALA A 52 16.94 -22.30 20.75
C ALA A 52 17.21 -21.70 19.36
N ASP A 53 18.28 -22.18 18.69
CA ASP A 53 18.63 -21.72 17.36
C ASP A 53 17.58 -22.17 16.33
N ALA A 54 17.08 -23.40 16.42
CA ALA A 54 15.99 -23.89 15.58
C ALA A 54 14.67 -23.16 15.85
N PHE A 55 14.39 -22.75 17.08
CA PHE A 55 13.21 -21.95 17.44
C PHE A 55 13.31 -20.53 16.84
N PHE A 56 14.44 -19.87 17.02
CA PHE A 56 14.64 -18.51 16.48
C PHE A 56 14.77 -18.47 14.96
N ASN A 57 15.20 -19.57 14.32
CA ASN A 57 15.32 -19.71 12.87
C ASN A 57 14.04 -20.25 12.20
N GLY A 58 12.94 -20.43 12.94
CA GLY A 58 11.66 -20.89 12.41
C GLY A 58 11.66 -22.35 11.94
N THR A 59 12.71 -23.13 12.26
CA THR A 59 12.82 -24.55 11.89
C THR A 59 12.36 -25.52 12.98
N ALA A 60 12.15 -25.03 14.20
CA ALA A 60 11.57 -25.83 15.28
C ALA A 60 10.03 -25.82 15.18
N HIS A 61 9.46 -26.97 14.88
CA HIS A 61 8.04 -27.19 15.12
C HIS A 61 7.80 -27.29 16.64
N VAL A 62 7.33 -26.20 17.23
CA VAL A 62 6.78 -26.27 18.60
C VAL A 62 5.61 -27.23 18.55
N LYS A 63 5.70 -28.36 19.26
CA LYS A 63 4.58 -29.29 19.30
C LYS A 63 3.35 -28.57 19.84
N LYS A 64 2.24 -28.69 19.12
CA LYS A 64 0.92 -28.10 19.40
C LYS A 64 0.51 -28.24 20.89
N ASP A 65 0.89 -29.33 21.51
CA ASP A 65 0.54 -29.69 22.89
C ASP A 65 1.21 -28.81 23.97
N LEU A 66 2.21 -28.02 23.59
CA LEU A 66 3.01 -27.21 24.52
C LEU A 66 2.43 -25.81 24.80
N LEU A 67 1.46 -25.37 24.03
CA LEU A 67 0.85 -24.04 24.19
C LEU A 67 -0.43 -24.04 25.01
N ILE A 68 -0.89 -25.21 25.52
CA ILE A 68 -2.24 -25.36 26.04
C ILE A 68 -2.27 -25.92 27.48
N GLU A 69 -1.78 -25.19 28.45
CA GLU A 69 -2.22 -25.46 29.85
C GLU A 69 -3.49 -24.67 30.24
N SER A 70 -3.97 -23.72 29.43
CA SER A 70 -5.17 -22.93 29.78
C SER A 70 -5.92 -22.29 28.59
N GLY A 71 -5.82 -22.84 27.39
CA GLY A 71 -6.50 -22.29 26.20
C GLY A 71 -6.96 -23.37 25.22
N SER A 72 -7.78 -23.00 24.26
CA SER A 72 -8.13 -23.82 23.11
C SER A 72 -7.45 -23.29 21.84
N TYR A 73 -6.98 -24.22 20.99
CA TYR A 73 -6.50 -23.93 19.65
C TYR A 73 -7.48 -24.52 18.64
N VAL A 74 -7.94 -23.69 17.71
CA VAL A 74 -8.84 -24.09 16.62
C VAL A 74 -8.18 -23.69 15.32
N GLU A 75 -8.03 -24.64 14.41
CA GLU A 75 -7.70 -24.36 13.01
C GLU A 75 -8.99 -24.13 12.24
N ASP A 76 -9.07 -23.00 11.57
CA ASP A 76 -10.18 -22.66 10.69
C ASP A 76 -9.63 -21.95 9.46
N SER A 77 -10.29 -22.14 8.32
CA SER A 77 -9.94 -21.45 7.07
C SER A 77 -11.06 -20.52 6.67
N CYS A 78 -10.73 -19.25 6.50
CA CYS A 78 -11.65 -18.26 5.97
C CYS A 78 -11.48 -18.02 4.45
N MET A 79 -10.68 -18.84 3.74
CA MET A 79 -10.30 -18.58 2.35
C MET A 79 -11.50 -18.51 1.41
N GLU A 80 -12.48 -19.41 1.55
CA GLU A 80 -13.68 -19.40 0.71
C GLU A 80 -14.49 -18.12 0.91
N ALA A 81 -14.76 -17.74 2.15
CA ALA A 81 -15.46 -16.49 2.47
C ALA A 81 -14.65 -15.25 2.04
N TYR A 82 -13.33 -15.31 2.13
CA TYR A 82 -12.45 -14.25 1.66
C TYR A 82 -12.56 -14.09 0.13
N VAL A 83 -12.45 -15.17 -0.64
CA VAL A 83 -12.57 -15.14 -2.11
C VAL A 83 -13.92 -14.61 -2.54
N GLU A 84 -15.00 -15.10 -1.93
CA GLU A 84 -16.36 -14.62 -2.21
C GLU A 84 -16.47 -13.12 -1.93
N HIS A 85 -15.91 -12.65 -0.82
CA HIS A 85 -15.91 -11.23 -0.49
C HIS A 85 -15.08 -10.41 -1.49
N MET A 86 -13.88 -10.88 -1.91
CA MET A 86 -13.08 -10.20 -2.94
C MET A 86 -13.85 -10.06 -4.26
N LEU A 87 -14.50 -11.14 -4.70
CA LEU A 87 -15.26 -11.14 -5.94
C LEU A 87 -16.55 -10.31 -5.87
N SER A 88 -17.07 -10.02 -4.68
CA SER A 88 -18.26 -9.16 -4.50
C SER A 88 -18.02 -7.70 -4.88
N TYR A 89 -16.77 -7.25 -5.03
CA TYR A 89 -16.44 -5.89 -5.45
C TYR A 89 -16.67 -5.63 -6.93
N VAL A 90 -16.74 -6.68 -7.75
CA VAL A 90 -16.82 -6.62 -9.21
C VAL A 90 -18.05 -7.37 -9.75
N ASN A 91 -18.52 -6.95 -10.92
CA ASN A 91 -19.49 -7.76 -11.66
C ASN A 91 -18.73 -8.66 -12.65
N LEU A 92 -18.73 -9.95 -12.37
CA LEU A 92 -17.99 -10.94 -13.16
C LEU A 92 -18.48 -11.05 -14.62
N ASP A 93 -19.74 -10.70 -14.89
CA ASP A 93 -20.28 -10.67 -16.26
C ASP A 93 -19.66 -9.59 -17.15
N ASN A 94 -18.97 -8.62 -16.55
CA ASN A 94 -18.31 -7.54 -17.25
C ASN A 94 -16.91 -7.90 -17.79
N PHE A 95 -16.36 -9.05 -17.37
CA PHE A 95 -14.97 -9.39 -17.70
C PHE A 95 -14.83 -9.86 -19.14
N GLU A 96 -13.95 -9.23 -19.89
CA GLU A 96 -13.47 -9.63 -21.18
C GLU A 96 -12.16 -10.44 -21.06
N PRO A 97 -11.74 -11.15 -22.11
CA PRO A 97 -10.46 -11.88 -22.08
C PRO A 97 -9.29 -10.98 -21.73
N LEU A 98 -8.61 -11.28 -20.63
CA LEU A 98 -7.44 -10.56 -20.16
C LEU A 98 -6.29 -11.52 -19.84
N LYS A 99 -5.07 -11.10 -20.18
CA LYS A 99 -3.82 -11.74 -19.78
C LYS A 99 -3.10 -10.81 -18.81
N ILE A 100 -2.90 -11.27 -17.59
CA ILE A 100 -2.38 -10.46 -16.48
C ILE A 100 -1.11 -11.12 -15.94
N VAL A 101 0.00 -10.36 -15.90
CA VAL A 101 1.17 -10.78 -15.14
C VAL A 101 0.93 -10.50 -13.66
N VAL A 102 1.26 -11.46 -12.80
CA VAL A 102 1.10 -11.37 -11.36
C VAL A 102 2.39 -11.76 -10.65
N ASN A 103 2.97 -10.85 -9.90
CA ASN A 103 4.20 -11.06 -9.17
C ASN A 103 3.94 -11.01 -7.66
N ALA A 104 3.95 -12.18 -7.03
CA ALA A 104 3.77 -12.32 -5.58
C ALA A 104 5.04 -12.00 -4.77
N GLY A 105 6.19 -11.81 -5.43
CA GLY A 105 7.47 -11.50 -4.77
C GLY A 105 7.91 -12.54 -3.74
N ASN A 106 7.50 -13.80 -3.89
CA ASN A 106 7.65 -14.86 -2.90
C ASN A 106 6.98 -14.54 -1.53
N GLY A 107 6.05 -13.57 -1.52
CA GLY A 107 5.26 -13.21 -0.36
C GLY A 107 3.99 -14.03 -0.20
N ALA A 108 3.05 -13.51 0.56
CA ALA A 108 1.81 -14.23 0.90
C ALA A 108 0.71 -14.16 -0.17
N ALA A 109 0.87 -13.34 -1.22
CA ALA A 109 -0.16 -13.10 -2.24
C ALA A 109 -0.51 -14.34 -3.08
N GLY A 110 0.47 -15.23 -3.31
CA GLY A 110 0.32 -16.38 -4.20
C GLY A 110 -0.87 -17.28 -3.84
N ASN A 111 -0.98 -17.68 -2.59
CA ASN A 111 -2.05 -18.57 -2.12
C ASN A 111 -3.45 -17.94 -2.26
N ALA A 112 -3.57 -16.64 -1.99
CA ALA A 112 -4.83 -15.93 -2.14
C ALA A 112 -5.22 -15.79 -3.62
N LEU A 113 -4.23 -15.51 -4.47
CA LEU A 113 -4.44 -15.46 -5.93
C LEU A 113 -4.86 -16.82 -6.50
N ASP A 114 -4.24 -17.93 -6.07
CA ASP A 114 -4.62 -19.29 -6.54
C ASP A 114 -6.06 -19.61 -6.19
N ALA A 115 -6.52 -19.25 -5.01
CA ALA A 115 -7.91 -19.43 -4.61
C ALA A 115 -8.88 -18.58 -5.46
N ILE A 116 -8.53 -17.33 -5.74
CA ILE A 116 -9.31 -16.44 -6.62
C ILE A 116 -9.30 -16.96 -8.05
N GLU A 117 -8.15 -17.37 -8.60
CA GLU A 117 -8.03 -17.94 -9.94
C GLU A 117 -8.89 -19.20 -10.10
N SER A 118 -8.86 -20.10 -9.10
CA SER A 118 -9.69 -21.31 -9.10
C SER A 118 -11.19 -20.96 -9.18
N GLU A 119 -11.64 -19.97 -8.42
CA GLU A 119 -13.03 -19.56 -8.41
C GLU A 119 -13.42 -18.85 -9.73
N LEU A 120 -12.56 -17.98 -10.28
CA LEU A 120 -12.77 -17.36 -11.59
C LEU A 120 -12.86 -18.41 -12.69
N ALA A 121 -11.99 -19.41 -12.67
CA ALA A 121 -12.01 -20.52 -13.64
C ALA A 121 -13.28 -21.36 -13.52
N SER A 122 -13.77 -21.64 -12.29
CA SER A 122 -15.01 -22.37 -12.07
C SER A 122 -16.24 -21.68 -12.67
N ARG A 123 -16.19 -20.35 -12.72
CA ARG A 123 -17.23 -19.48 -13.31
C ARG A 123 -16.99 -19.14 -14.78
N ASN A 124 -15.96 -19.74 -15.41
CA ASN A 124 -15.57 -19.48 -16.80
C ASN A 124 -15.23 -18.01 -17.09
N ILE A 125 -14.69 -17.28 -16.14
CA ILE A 125 -14.22 -15.90 -16.33
C ILE A 125 -12.92 -15.93 -17.15
N PRO A 126 -12.83 -15.18 -18.27
CA PRO A 126 -11.77 -15.36 -19.25
C PRO A 126 -10.47 -14.59 -18.89
N ILE A 127 -9.92 -14.85 -17.71
CA ILE A 127 -8.65 -14.27 -17.28
C ILE A 127 -7.55 -15.34 -17.30
N THR A 128 -6.39 -14.98 -17.83
CA THR A 128 -5.18 -15.82 -17.80
C THR A 128 -4.10 -15.12 -16.99
N PHE A 129 -3.55 -15.81 -16.00
CA PHE A 129 -2.46 -15.29 -15.18
C PHE A 129 -1.10 -15.83 -15.62
N ILE A 130 -0.11 -14.96 -15.71
CA ILE A 130 1.32 -15.28 -15.84
C ILE A 130 1.97 -15.02 -14.49
N LYS A 131 2.35 -16.09 -13.79
CA LYS A 131 2.83 -16.05 -12.41
C LYS A 131 4.34 -15.83 -12.34
N VAL A 132 4.79 -14.86 -11.53
CA VAL A 132 6.19 -14.52 -11.29
C VAL A 132 6.43 -14.56 -9.79
N HIS A 133 7.52 -15.20 -9.35
CA HIS A 133 7.88 -15.36 -7.93
C HIS A 133 6.68 -15.73 -7.05
N HIS A 134 5.92 -16.73 -7.52
CA HIS A 134 4.57 -17.01 -7.03
C HIS A 134 4.57 -17.77 -5.70
N GLU A 135 5.48 -18.73 -5.56
CA GLU A 135 5.56 -19.57 -4.37
C GLU A 135 6.04 -18.77 -3.15
N ALA A 136 5.30 -18.88 -2.04
CA ALA A 136 5.65 -18.21 -0.80
C ALA A 136 6.96 -18.77 -0.22
N ASP A 137 7.95 -17.91 -0.01
CA ASP A 137 9.24 -18.25 0.60
C ASP A 137 9.71 -17.09 1.48
N GLY A 138 9.60 -17.26 2.80
CA GLY A 138 10.00 -16.24 3.77
C GLY A 138 11.50 -15.92 3.78
N THR A 139 12.33 -16.61 3.00
CA THR A 139 13.74 -16.24 2.78
C THR A 139 13.90 -15.16 1.71
N PHE A 140 12.85 -14.92 0.91
CA PHE A 140 12.83 -13.96 -0.20
C PHE A 140 14.02 -14.12 -1.15
N PRO A 141 14.14 -15.26 -1.85
CA PRO A 141 15.30 -15.57 -2.69
C PRO A 141 15.51 -14.57 -3.83
N ASN A 142 14.47 -13.85 -4.24
CA ASN A 142 14.50 -12.80 -5.27
C ASN A 142 14.53 -11.38 -4.68
N GLY A 143 14.87 -11.25 -3.40
CA GLY A 143 14.87 -9.98 -2.66
C GLY A 143 13.53 -9.70 -1.99
N ILE A 144 13.55 -8.78 -1.01
CA ILE A 144 12.34 -8.35 -0.30
C ILE A 144 11.43 -7.59 -1.28
N PRO A 145 10.19 -8.05 -1.51
CA PRO A 145 9.32 -7.45 -2.50
C PRO A 145 8.84 -6.06 -2.02
N ASN A 146 9.26 -5.05 -2.74
CA ASN A 146 8.79 -3.68 -2.57
C ASN A 146 8.80 -2.96 -3.93
N PRO A 147 7.77 -3.11 -4.76
CA PRO A 147 7.72 -2.51 -6.10
C PRO A 147 7.72 -0.97 -6.12
N LEU A 148 7.54 -0.32 -4.95
CA LEU A 148 7.74 1.12 -4.83
C LEU A 148 9.17 1.52 -5.19
N LEU A 149 10.15 0.65 -4.92
CA LEU A 149 11.55 0.84 -5.28
C LEU A 149 11.79 0.46 -6.75
N PRO A 150 12.39 1.33 -7.57
CA PRO A 150 12.62 1.08 -8.99
C PRO A 150 13.39 -0.22 -9.29
N GLU A 151 14.34 -0.60 -8.44
CA GLU A 151 15.14 -1.81 -8.56
C GLU A 151 14.34 -3.11 -8.47
N ASN A 152 13.13 -3.07 -7.91
CA ASN A 152 12.25 -4.24 -7.73
C ASN A 152 11.16 -4.34 -8.81
N ARG A 153 11.23 -3.53 -9.88
CA ARG A 153 10.19 -3.46 -10.92
C ARG A 153 10.48 -4.32 -12.13
N ALA A 154 11.76 -4.63 -12.39
CA ALA A 154 12.22 -5.23 -13.65
C ALA A 154 11.52 -6.56 -13.96
N ASP A 155 11.44 -7.48 -13.00
CA ASP A 155 10.89 -8.83 -13.22
C ASP A 155 9.41 -8.79 -13.67
N THR A 156 8.63 -7.88 -13.09
CA THR A 156 7.23 -7.69 -13.50
C THR A 156 7.14 -7.01 -14.87
N ALA A 157 7.89 -5.94 -15.07
CA ALA A 157 7.90 -5.18 -16.32
C ALA A 157 8.32 -6.03 -17.53
N ASP A 158 9.36 -6.84 -17.35
CA ASP A 158 9.90 -7.71 -18.39
C ASP A 158 8.95 -8.89 -18.69
N ALA A 159 8.30 -9.46 -17.67
CA ALA A 159 7.29 -10.50 -17.86
C ALA A 159 6.06 -9.96 -18.63
N VAL A 160 5.60 -8.73 -18.33
CA VAL A 160 4.50 -8.09 -19.07
C VAL A 160 4.83 -8.01 -20.56
N LYS A 161 6.00 -7.49 -20.90
CA LYS A 161 6.47 -7.38 -22.31
C LYS A 161 6.65 -8.74 -22.98
N ALA A 162 7.33 -9.69 -22.30
CA ALA A 162 7.64 -11.00 -22.83
C ALA A 162 6.39 -11.82 -23.17
N HIS A 163 5.33 -11.66 -22.39
CA HIS A 163 4.07 -12.40 -22.59
C HIS A 163 3.00 -11.58 -23.30
N SER A 164 3.28 -10.34 -23.69
CA SER A 164 2.29 -9.42 -24.26
C SER A 164 1.02 -9.38 -23.40
N ALA A 165 1.20 -9.14 -22.10
CA ALA A 165 0.10 -9.06 -21.15
C ALA A 165 -0.60 -7.70 -21.24
N ASP A 166 -1.89 -7.66 -20.92
CA ASP A 166 -2.69 -6.44 -20.93
C ASP A 166 -2.23 -5.47 -19.86
N PHE A 167 -1.79 -5.99 -18.72
CA PHE A 167 -1.14 -5.26 -17.63
C PHE A 167 -0.44 -6.23 -16.66
N GLY A 168 0.33 -5.65 -15.73
CA GLY A 168 1.02 -6.38 -14.68
C GLY A 168 0.62 -5.90 -13.30
N ILE A 169 0.70 -6.81 -12.33
CA ILE A 169 0.48 -6.57 -10.92
C ILE A 169 1.70 -7.06 -10.15
N ALA A 170 2.12 -6.30 -9.15
CA ALA A 170 3.07 -6.78 -8.15
C ALA A 170 2.57 -6.40 -6.75
N TRP A 171 2.83 -7.27 -5.78
CA TRP A 171 2.51 -7.03 -4.39
C TRP A 171 3.79 -6.92 -3.55
N ASP A 172 3.65 -6.37 -2.36
CA ASP A 172 4.68 -6.48 -1.33
C ASP A 172 4.52 -7.77 -0.50
N GLY A 173 5.36 -7.96 0.50
CA GLY A 173 5.49 -9.26 1.18
C GLY A 173 4.23 -9.74 1.89
N ASP A 174 3.44 -8.86 2.47
CA ASP A 174 2.16 -9.15 3.14
C ASP A 174 0.92 -8.77 2.30
N PHE A 175 1.15 -8.40 1.03
CA PHE A 175 0.17 -8.06 -0.01
C PHE A 175 -0.95 -7.09 0.42
N ASP A 176 -0.60 -6.15 1.28
CA ASP A 176 -1.52 -5.05 1.62
C ASP A 176 -1.45 -3.90 0.61
N ARG A 177 -0.46 -3.92 -0.30
CA ARG A 177 -0.26 -2.97 -1.41
C ARG A 177 -0.37 -3.64 -2.76
N CYS A 178 -0.96 -2.92 -3.73
CA CYS A 178 -1.12 -3.38 -5.12
C CYS A 178 -0.47 -2.38 -6.08
N PHE A 179 0.57 -2.82 -6.77
CA PHE A 179 1.31 -2.03 -7.74
C PHE A 179 0.98 -2.49 -9.15
N LEU A 180 0.77 -1.54 -10.05
CA LEU A 180 0.32 -1.80 -11.40
C LEU A 180 1.34 -1.37 -12.44
N PHE A 181 1.41 -2.14 -13.52
CA PHE A 181 2.24 -1.92 -14.69
C PHE A 181 1.35 -1.95 -15.94
N ASP A 182 1.56 -1.07 -16.87
CA ASP A 182 0.83 -1.09 -18.13
C ASP A 182 1.34 -2.19 -19.10
N ALA A 183 0.72 -2.28 -20.28
CA ALA A 183 1.07 -3.27 -21.30
C ALA A 183 2.50 -3.11 -21.86
N ASP A 184 3.10 -1.94 -21.73
CA ASP A 184 4.49 -1.65 -22.09
C ASP A 184 5.47 -1.94 -20.92
N GLY A 185 4.97 -2.46 -19.81
CA GLY A 185 5.74 -2.73 -18.59
C GLY A 185 6.13 -1.46 -17.84
N GLN A 186 5.48 -0.32 -18.12
CA GLN A 186 5.72 0.90 -17.36
C GLN A 186 5.00 0.85 -16.02
N PHE A 187 5.73 1.16 -14.96
CA PHE A 187 5.17 1.28 -13.63
C PHE A 187 4.20 2.46 -13.56
N ILE A 188 3.01 2.24 -13.01
CA ILE A 188 2.02 3.29 -12.80
C ILE A 188 2.07 3.72 -11.35
N GLU A 189 2.35 5.00 -11.11
CA GLU A 189 2.34 5.54 -9.76
C GLU A 189 0.97 5.35 -9.10
N GLY A 190 0.95 4.86 -7.84
CA GLY A 190 -0.27 4.59 -7.09
C GLY A 190 -1.24 5.76 -7.02
N TYR A 191 -0.71 6.97 -7.08
CA TYR A 191 -1.44 8.23 -7.15
C TYR A 191 -2.51 8.28 -8.26
N TYR A 192 -2.19 7.80 -9.48
CA TYR A 192 -3.14 7.79 -10.59
C TYR A 192 -4.17 6.68 -10.42
N ILE A 193 -3.77 5.55 -9.85
CA ILE A 193 -4.68 4.43 -9.54
C ILE A 193 -5.70 4.85 -8.49
N VAL A 194 -5.29 5.59 -7.46
CA VAL A 194 -6.21 6.16 -6.45
C VAL A 194 -7.31 6.98 -7.13
N GLY A 195 -6.96 7.83 -8.09
CA GLY A 195 -7.94 8.61 -8.85
C GLY A 195 -8.89 7.75 -9.68
N LEU A 196 -8.39 6.74 -10.40
CA LEU A 196 -9.22 5.82 -11.19
C LEU A 196 -10.21 5.05 -10.32
N LEU A 197 -9.76 4.50 -9.20
CA LEU A 197 -10.62 3.76 -8.29
C LEU A 197 -11.63 4.68 -7.58
N ALA A 198 -11.23 5.89 -7.19
CA ALA A 198 -12.14 6.89 -6.64
C ALA A 198 -13.31 7.17 -7.61
N ALA A 199 -13.01 7.39 -8.89
CA ALA A 199 -14.04 7.58 -9.91
C ALA A 199 -14.99 6.38 -10.03
N ALA A 200 -14.46 5.14 -9.96
CA ALA A 200 -15.26 3.92 -10.03
C ALA A 200 -16.22 3.79 -8.83
N PHE A 201 -15.77 4.14 -7.63
CA PHE A 201 -16.64 4.14 -6.44
C PHE A 201 -17.71 5.23 -6.49
N ILE A 202 -17.37 6.45 -6.91
CA ILE A 202 -18.35 7.56 -7.03
C ILE A 202 -19.39 7.27 -8.12
N ALA A 203 -19.01 6.55 -9.18
CA ALA A 203 -19.95 6.14 -10.21
C ALA A 203 -21.04 5.19 -9.68
N LYS A 204 -20.70 4.35 -8.68
CA LYS A 204 -21.65 3.44 -8.00
C LYS A 204 -22.52 4.18 -6.95
N ASP A 205 -21.93 5.14 -6.24
CA ASP A 205 -22.60 5.89 -5.17
C ASP A 205 -22.19 7.38 -5.26
N LYS A 206 -23.04 8.20 -5.86
CA LYS A 206 -22.84 9.65 -5.95
C LYS A 206 -22.82 10.26 -4.55
N ASN A 207 -22.03 11.30 -4.37
CA ASN A 207 -21.75 11.97 -3.10
C ASN A 207 -20.88 11.16 -2.12
N SER A 208 -20.28 10.08 -2.58
CA SER A 208 -19.30 9.33 -1.79
C SER A 208 -18.15 10.21 -1.32
N LYS A 209 -17.66 9.92 -0.12
CA LYS A 209 -16.44 10.51 0.41
C LYS A 209 -15.25 9.63 0.08
N ILE A 210 -14.16 10.26 -0.33
CA ILE A 210 -12.90 9.60 -0.70
C ILE A 210 -11.79 10.15 0.17
N ILE A 211 -11.08 9.29 0.88
CA ILE A 211 -9.90 9.69 1.65
C ILE A 211 -8.66 9.60 0.78
N TYR A 212 -7.77 10.59 0.91
CA TYR A 212 -6.47 10.60 0.22
C TYR A 212 -5.38 11.18 1.11
N ASP A 213 -4.13 10.87 0.80
CA ASP A 213 -2.96 11.37 1.53
C ASP A 213 -2.45 12.72 0.97
N PRO A 214 -1.72 13.52 1.75
CA PRO A 214 -1.34 14.88 1.38
C PRO A 214 -0.07 14.98 0.53
N ARG A 215 0.57 13.86 0.19
CA ARG A 215 1.86 13.88 -0.55
C ARG A 215 1.70 14.43 -1.95
N VAL A 216 0.80 13.81 -2.74
CA VAL A 216 0.35 14.28 -4.06
C VAL A 216 -1.16 14.07 -4.15
N TYR A 217 -1.93 15.06 -4.58
CA TYR A 217 -3.38 14.96 -4.45
C TYR A 217 -4.21 15.73 -5.49
N TRP A 218 -3.64 16.62 -6.27
CA TRP A 218 -4.43 17.41 -7.21
C TRP A 218 -5.20 16.56 -8.23
N ASN A 219 -4.58 15.47 -8.73
CA ASN A 219 -5.30 14.52 -9.58
C ASN A 219 -6.52 13.91 -8.90
N THR A 220 -6.36 13.49 -7.64
CA THR A 220 -7.43 12.84 -6.89
C THR A 220 -8.54 13.82 -6.57
N GLU A 221 -8.21 15.04 -6.10
CA GLU A 221 -9.20 16.09 -5.84
C GLU A 221 -10.00 16.42 -7.10
N ASP A 222 -9.31 16.69 -8.23
CA ASP A 222 -9.94 17.01 -9.51
C ASP A 222 -10.92 15.92 -9.97
N ILE A 223 -10.51 14.65 -9.90
CA ILE A 223 -11.37 13.53 -10.29
C ILE A 223 -12.59 13.42 -9.37
N VAL A 224 -12.37 13.48 -8.06
CA VAL A 224 -13.43 13.29 -7.05
C VAL A 224 -14.46 14.40 -7.15
N GLU A 225 -14.03 15.66 -7.23
CA GLU A 225 -14.92 16.81 -7.35
C GLU A 225 -15.71 16.80 -8.66
N ASN A 226 -15.04 16.55 -9.79
CA ASN A 226 -15.69 16.46 -11.10
C ASN A 226 -16.69 15.30 -11.21
N ALA A 227 -16.47 14.22 -10.46
CA ALA A 227 -17.41 13.10 -10.38
C ALA A 227 -18.57 13.33 -9.40
N GLY A 228 -18.55 14.42 -8.62
CA GLY A 228 -19.58 14.77 -7.64
C GLY A 228 -19.38 14.14 -6.26
N GLY A 229 -18.18 13.60 -5.97
CA GLY A 229 -17.78 13.10 -4.66
C GLY A 229 -17.21 14.19 -3.77
N THR A 230 -16.84 13.81 -2.55
CA THR A 230 -16.21 14.72 -1.58
C THR A 230 -14.80 14.21 -1.26
N PRO A 231 -13.73 14.92 -1.70
CA PRO A 231 -12.36 14.56 -1.37
C PRO A 231 -12.04 14.99 0.07
N ILE A 232 -11.41 14.10 0.85
CA ILE A 232 -11.08 14.35 2.25
C ILE A 232 -9.63 13.98 2.50
N LYS A 233 -8.82 14.97 2.83
CA LYS A 233 -7.41 14.79 3.16
C LYS A 233 -7.22 14.14 4.53
N SER A 234 -6.30 13.20 4.62
CA SER A 234 -5.89 12.55 5.86
C SER A 234 -4.38 12.53 6.00
N LYS A 235 -3.91 12.38 7.22
CA LYS A 235 -2.51 12.08 7.50
C LYS A 235 -2.12 10.74 6.88
N THR A 236 -0.90 10.62 6.37
CA THR A 236 -0.35 9.37 5.81
C THR A 236 -0.22 8.29 6.89
N GLY A 237 -0.52 7.07 6.51
CA GLY A 237 -0.37 5.88 7.36
C GLY A 237 -1.69 5.19 7.67
N HIS A 238 -1.65 3.87 7.61
CA HIS A 238 -2.84 3.00 7.64
C HIS A 238 -3.77 3.24 8.84
N ALA A 239 -3.23 3.54 10.02
CA ALA A 239 -4.06 3.78 11.21
C ALA A 239 -4.87 5.08 11.07
N PHE A 240 -4.26 6.16 10.57
CA PHE A 240 -4.92 7.46 10.39
C PHE A 240 -5.95 7.41 9.27
N ILE A 241 -5.62 6.77 8.16
CA ILE A 241 -6.56 6.59 7.03
C ILE A 241 -7.79 5.79 7.49
N LYS A 242 -7.58 4.64 8.15
CA LYS A 242 -8.67 3.79 8.66
C LYS A 242 -9.55 4.50 9.68
N GLU A 243 -8.96 5.30 10.57
CA GLU A 243 -9.70 6.13 11.54
C GLU A 243 -10.51 7.20 10.81
N ARG A 244 -9.88 7.91 9.88
CA ARG A 244 -10.55 8.97 9.10
C ARG A 244 -11.70 8.41 8.26
N MET A 245 -11.50 7.28 7.60
CA MET A 245 -12.56 6.61 6.84
C MET A 245 -13.78 6.27 7.70
N ARG A 246 -13.56 5.70 8.89
CA ARG A 246 -14.65 5.39 9.83
C ARG A 246 -15.40 6.64 10.31
N LYS A 247 -14.65 7.70 10.62
CA LYS A 247 -15.22 8.96 11.07
C LYS A 247 -16.11 9.60 10.01
N GLU A 248 -15.68 9.53 8.76
CA GLU A 248 -16.37 10.18 7.63
C GLU A 248 -17.36 9.25 6.93
N ASP A 249 -17.36 7.96 7.26
CA ASP A 249 -18.04 6.90 6.50
C ASP A 249 -17.64 6.92 5.01
N ALA A 250 -16.34 7.05 4.76
CA ALA A 250 -15.81 7.13 3.41
C ALA A 250 -15.81 5.74 2.76
N VAL A 251 -16.27 5.65 1.51
CA VAL A 251 -16.39 4.37 0.78
C VAL A 251 -15.05 3.79 0.37
N TYR A 252 -14.08 4.68 0.12
CA TYR A 252 -12.74 4.33 -0.37
C TYR A 252 -11.71 5.31 0.16
N GLY A 253 -10.51 4.81 0.39
CA GLY A 253 -9.32 5.62 0.68
C GLY A 253 -8.13 5.10 -0.09
N GLY A 254 -7.21 5.99 -0.46
CA GLY A 254 -6.02 5.60 -1.18
C GLY A 254 -4.80 6.43 -0.80
N GLU A 255 -3.63 5.78 -0.83
CA GLU A 255 -2.33 6.40 -0.66
C GLU A 255 -1.49 6.25 -1.94
N MET A 256 -0.64 7.22 -2.23
CA MET A 256 0.30 7.11 -3.35
C MET A 256 1.27 5.92 -3.22
N SER A 257 1.43 5.38 -2.01
CA SER A 257 2.22 4.19 -1.72
C SER A 257 1.54 2.87 -2.08
N ALA A 258 0.42 2.93 -2.83
CA ALA A 258 -0.37 1.80 -3.29
C ALA A 258 -1.13 1.02 -2.20
N HIS A 259 -1.36 1.63 -1.03
CA HIS A 259 -2.38 1.15 -0.11
C HIS A 259 -3.75 1.64 -0.55
N HIS A 260 -4.70 0.74 -0.58
CA HIS A 260 -6.09 1.01 -0.94
C HIS A 260 -7.01 0.44 0.12
N TYR A 261 -7.88 1.29 0.67
CA TYR A 261 -8.73 1.01 1.82
C TYR A 261 -10.19 1.02 1.39
N PHE A 262 -10.98 0.08 1.91
CA PHE A 262 -12.35 -0.12 1.48
C PHE A 262 -13.30 -0.19 2.67
N ARG A 263 -14.38 0.62 2.66
CA ARG A 263 -15.40 0.63 3.71
C ARG A 263 -15.93 -0.77 3.96
N ASP A 264 -16.30 -1.46 2.90
CA ASP A 264 -16.96 -2.77 2.99
C ASP A 264 -15.96 -3.91 3.29
N PHE A 265 -14.65 -3.60 3.35
CA PHE A 265 -13.59 -4.45 3.92
C PHE A 265 -13.21 -3.97 5.33
N ALA A 266 -14.19 -3.63 6.15
CA ALA A 266 -13.99 -3.11 7.51
C ALA A 266 -13.06 -1.88 7.56
N TYR A 267 -13.05 -1.04 6.52
CA TYR A 267 -12.14 0.09 6.31
C TYR A 267 -10.65 -0.31 6.29
N CYS A 268 -10.36 -1.57 6.01
CA CYS A 268 -8.99 -2.06 5.92
C CYS A 268 -8.43 -1.95 4.50
N ASP A 269 -7.10 -1.99 4.43
CA ASP A 269 -6.33 -2.08 3.23
C ASP A 269 -6.38 -3.50 2.64
N SER A 270 -6.31 -3.57 1.32
CA SER A 270 -6.21 -4.82 0.58
C SER A 270 -5.47 -4.61 -0.73
N GLY A 271 -4.49 -5.45 -1.02
CA GLY A 271 -3.85 -5.49 -2.34
C GLY A 271 -4.59 -6.38 -3.34
N MET A 272 -5.60 -7.14 -2.92
CA MET A 272 -6.36 -8.01 -3.84
C MET A 272 -7.55 -7.31 -4.50
N ILE A 273 -8.19 -6.37 -3.84
CA ILE A 273 -9.35 -5.66 -4.39
C ILE A 273 -8.98 -4.74 -5.57
N PRO A 274 -7.88 -3.94 -5.52
CA PRO A 274 -7.59 -2.95 -6.56
C PRO A 274 -7.47 -3.52 -7.96
N TRP A 275 -6.76 -4.63 -8.12
CA TRP A 275 -6.55 -5.22 -9.44
C TRP A 275 -7.83 -5.82 -10.03
N LEU A 276 -8.73 -6.37 -9.21
CA LEU A 276 -10.05 -6.83 -9.66
C LEU A 276 -10.86 -5.68 -10.24
N LEU A 277 -10.90 -4.54 -9.53
CA LEU A 277 -11.58 -3.33 -9.99
C LEU A 277 -10.95 -2.77 -11.28
N ILE A 278 -9.62 -2.80 -11.41
CA ILE A 278 -8.92 -2.37 -12.63
C ILE A 278 -9.22 -3.34 -13.79
N ALA A 279 -9.22 -4.64 -13.56
CA ALA A 279 -9.55 -5.62 -14.59
C ALA A 279 -10.99 -5.45 -15.11
N GLU A 280 -11.96 -5.24 -14.20
CA GLU A 280 -13.33 -4.88 -14.58
C GLU A 280 -13.37 -3.57 -15.37
N LEU A 281 -12.64 -2.54 -14.92
CA LEU A 281 -12.62 -1.23 -15.56
C LEU A 281 -12.04 -1.27 -16.97
N VAL A 282 -10.93 -2.00 -17.17
CA VAL A 282 -10.31 -2.27 -18.48
C VAL A 282 -11.31 -2.97 -19.40
N SER A 283 -11.99 -3.99 -18.91
CA SER A 283 -12.98 -4.75 -19.65
C SER A 283 -14.19 -3.90 -20.07
N VAL A 284 -14.78 -3.16 -19.13
CA VAL A 284 -15.97 -2.31 -19.40
C VAL A 284 -15.66 -1.16 -20.34
N LYS A 285 -14.50 -0.52 -20.15
CA LYS A 285 -14.13 0.63 -20.99
C LYS A 285 -13.54 0.25 -22.32
N GLN A 286 -13.14 -1.00 -22.51
CA GLN A 286 -12.42 -1.46 -23.72
C GLN A 286 -11.19 -0.57 -24.02
N GLN A 287 -10.48 -0.17 -23.00
CA GLN A 287 -9.31 0.70 -23.04
C GLN A 287 -8.17 0.11 -22.23
N SER A 288 -6.95 0.24 -22.73
CA SER A 288 -5.77 -0.18 -21.95
C SER A 288 -5.59 0.69 -20.70
N LEU A 289 -4.99 0.13 -19.68
CA LEU A 289 -4.67 0.85 -18.45
C LEU A 289 -3.80 2.08 -18.73
N ALA A 290 -2.79 1.95 -19.62
CA ALA A 290 -1.97 3.08 -20.07
C ALA A 290 -2.83 4.22 -20.63
N SER A 291 -3.79 3.91 -21.50
CA SER A 291 -4.68 4.92 -22.10
C SER A 291 -5.53 5.65 -21.05
N MET A 292 -6.01 4.92 -20.02
CA MET A 292 -6.83 5.51 -18.96
C MET A 292 -6.05 6.48 -18.06
N VAL A 293 -4.76 6.20 -17.80
CA VAL A 293 -3.94 7.05 -16.92
C VAL A 293 -3.22 8.17 -17.68
N LYS A 294 -2.99 8.03 -18.99
CA LYS A 294 -2.22 8.98 -19.79
C LYS A 294 -2.68 10.43 -19.64
N ALA A 295 -3.97 10.69 -19.85
CA ALA A 295 -4.53 12.03 -19.74
C ALA A 295 -4.37 12.62 -18.31
N ARG A 296 -4.36 11.76 -17.29
CA ARG A 296 -4.17 12.18 -15.90
C ARG A 296 -2.72 12.49 -15.59
N ILE A 297 -1.77 11.69 -16.12
CA ILE A 297 -0.33 11.96 -16.04
C ILE A 297 0.00 13.29 -16.72
N GLU A 298 -0.57 13.56 -17.89
CA GLU A 298 -0.39 14.82 -18.61
C GLU A 298 -1.01 16.01 -17.87
N ALA A 299 -2.18 15.82 -17.25
CA ALA A 299 -2.86 16.89 -16.51
C ALA A 299 -2.21 17.19 -15.14
N PHE A 300 -1.64 16.20 -14.48
CA PHE A 300 -1.04 16.30 -13.16
C PHE A 300 0.26 15.49 -13.08
N PRO A 301 1.33 15.91 -13.78
CA PRO A 301 2.61 15.23 -13.70
C PRO A 301 3.16 15.26 -12.27
N SER A 302 3.74 14.14 -11.85
CA SER A 302 4.30 13.94 -10.51
C SER A 302 5.70 13.36 -10.57
N SER A 303 6.57 13.78 -9.65
CA SER A 303 7.94 13.24 -9.51
C SER A 303 7.98 11.83 -8.92
N GLY A 304 6.85 11.31 -8.43
CA GLY A 304 6.87 10.19 -7.49
C GLY A 304 7.49 10.57 -6.14
N GLU A 305 7.77 9.59 -5.28
CA GLU A 305 8.46 9.83 -4.01
C GLU A 305 9.98 9.71 -4.17
N ILE A 306 10.71 10.79 -3.89
CA ILE A 306 12.17 10.82 -3.97
C ILE A 306 12.76 10.85 -2.58
N ASN A 307 13.55 9.83 -2.23
CA ASN A 307 14.21 9.68 -0.95
C ASN A 307 15.63 10.27 -1.00
N SER A 308 15.98 11.10 -0.02
CA SER A 308 17.33 11.62 0.17
C SER A 308 17.86 11.28 1.56
N LYS A 309 18.99 10.56 1.63
CA LYS A 309 19.71 10.30 2.88
C LYS A 309 20.53 11.53 3.23
N LEU A 310 20.35 12.09 4.41
CA LEU A 310 21.00 13.32 4.87
C LEU A 310 21.61 13.10 6.24
N LYS A 311 22.71 13.83 6.53
CA LYS A 311 23.28 13.88 7.87
C LYS A 311 22.39 14.64 8.85
N ASP A 312 21.74 15.71 8.35
CA ASP A 312 20.85 16.56 9.12
C ASP A 312 19.58 16.90 8.30
N ALA A 313 18.54 16.09 8.51
CA ALA A 313 17.25 16.26 7.85
C ALA A 313 16.48 17.48 8.39
N ASP A 314 16.74 17.90 9.64
CA ASP A 314 16.08 19.06 10.24
C ASP A 314 16.61 20.36 9.64
N ALA A 315 17.92 20.49 9.49
CA ALA A 315 18.51 21.65 8.82
C ALA A 315 18.07 21.77 7.36
N ALA A 316 17.94 20.65 6.64
CA ALA A 316 17.42 20.68 5.27
C ALA A 316 15.96 21.10 5.21
N LEU A 317 15.10 20.60 6.11
CA LEU A 317 13.70 20.99 6.20
C LEU A 317 13.56 22.49 6.54
N GLU A 318 14.36 23.00 7.49
CA GLU A 318 14.35 24.40 7.87
C GLU A 318 14.78 25.28 6.70
N ARG A 319 15.86 24.94 5.99
CA ARG A 319 16.34 25.68 4.81
C ARG A 319 15.26 25.78 3.72
N VAL A 320 14.63 24.65 3.36
CA VAL A 320 13.55 24.64 2.38
C VAL A 320 12.34 25.45 2.88
N THR A 321 11.98 25.32 4.16
CA THR A 321 10.90 26.09 4.76
C THR A 321 11.15 27.59 4.66
N ASN A 322 12.32 28.05 5.06
CA ASN A 322 12.67 29.48 5.05
C ASN A 322 12.71 30.06 3.63
N THR A 323 13.12 29.27 2.64
CA THR A 323 13.22 29.70 1.24
C THR A 323 11.85 29.77 0.57
N TYR A 324 11.01 28.74 0.71
CA TYR A 324 9.82 28.57 -0.11
C TYR A 324 8.52 29.00 0.57
N LYS A 325 8.39 28.85 1.90
CA LYS A 325 7.16 29.20 2.63
C LYS A 325 6.69 30.65 2.44
N PRO A 326 7.58 31.67 2.38
CA PRO A 326 7.15 33.06 2.14
C PRO A 326 6.49 33.30 0.78
N GLN A 327 6.71 32.41 -0.19
CA GLN A 327 6.22 32.51 -1.56
C GLN A 327 4.98 31.64 -1.80
N ALA A 328 4.65 30.76 -0.87
CA ALA A 328 3.57 29.81 -1.02
C ALA A 328 2.20 30.48 -0.88
N SER A 329 1.28 30.12 -1.78
CA SER A 329 -0.14 30.51 -1.70
C SER A 329 -0.92 29.69 -0.69
N VAL A 330 -0.50 28.40 -0.46
CA VAL A 330 -1.07 27.51 0.54
C VAL A 330 0.04 26.84 1.31
N VAL A 331 -0.15 26.73 2.63
CA VAL A 331 0.72 25.98 3.55
C VAL A 331 -0.10 24.88 4.18
N ASP A 332 0.29 23.63 3.95
CA ASP A 332 -0.32 22.43 4.52
C ASP A 332 0.69 21.73 5.44
N THR A 333 0.29 21.46 6.67
CA THR A 333 1.10 20.76 7.67
C THR A 333 0.46 19.46 8.14
N THR A 334 -0.44 18.91 7.34
CA THR A 334 -1.15 17.65 7.66
C THR A 334 -0.17 16.51 7.83
N ASP A 335 0.82 16.41 6.92
CA ASP A 335 1.92 15.43 7.02
C ASP A 335 3.20 16.02 6.41
N GLY A 336 4.07 16.55 7.26
CA GLY A 336 5.26 17.29 6.84
C GLY A 336 4.95 18.71 6.39
N LEU A 337 5.70 19.20 5.40
CA LEU A 337 5.59 20.53 4.82
C LEU A 337 5.03 20.43 3.40
N GLY A 338 3.76 20.75 3.21
CA GLY A 338 3.12 20.90 1.91
C GLY A 338 3.04 22.39 1.54
N LEU A 339 3.55 22.78 0.37
CA LEU A 339 3.49 24.15 -0.13
C LEU A 339 2.98 24.19 -1.57
N GLU A 340 2.02 25.11 -1.85
CA GLU A 340 1.48 25.33 -3.20
C GLU A 340 1.87 26.70 -3.75
N PHE A 341 2.10 26.75 -5.07
CA PHE A 341 2.56 27.95 -5.80
C PHE A 341 1.75 28.21 -7.09
N GLY A 342 0.45 27.94 -7.06
CA GLY A 342 -0.44 28.07 -8.21
C GLY A 342 -0.39 26.85 -9.13
N ASN A 343 0.62 26.75 -10.01
CA ASN A 343 0.71 25.67 -11.00
C ASN A 343 1.57 24.47 -10.56
N TRP A 344 2.23 24.56 -9.44
CA TRP A 344 3.00 23.46 -8.88
C TRP A 344 2.94 23.46 -7.37
N ARG A 345 3.25 22.33 -6.76
CA ARG A 345 3.33 22.14 -5.33
C ARG A 345 4.34 21.06 -4.98
N PHE A 346 4.75 21.03 -3.72
CA PHE A 346 5.50 19.92 -3.18
C PHE A 346 5.04 19.52 -1.77
N ASN A 347 5.37 18.30 -1.39
CA ASN A 347 5.36 17.83 -0.01
C ASN A 347 6.77 17.36 0.38
N LEU A 348 7.25 17.81 1.52
CA LEU A 348 8.55 17.44 2.09
C LEU A 348 8.36 16.95 3.52
N ARG A 349 8.77 15.71 3.79
CA ARG A 349 8.61 15.11 5.11
C ARG A 349 9.80 14.27 5.53
N LYS A 350 10.05 14.17 6.83
CA LYS A 350 11.02 13.22 7.37
C LYS A 350 10.38 11.84 7.47
N SER A 351 11.16 10.80 7.26
CA SER A 351 10.76 9.44 7.62
C SER A 351 10.79 9.28 9.15
N ASN A 352 9.79 8.58 9.69
CA ASN A 352 9.74 8.26 11.12
C ASN A 352 10.65 7.06 11.48
N THR A 353 11.03 6.26 10.49
CA THR A 353 11.72 4.97 10.68
C THR A 353 13.14 4.95 10.13
N GLU A 354 13.47 5.87 9.23
CA GLU A 354 14.75 5.91 8.53
C GLU A 354 15.33 7.34 8.49
N PRO A 355 16.66 7.50 8.45
CA PRO A 355 17.30 8.82 8.36
C PRO A 355 17.21 9.39 6.93
N VAL A 356 16.00 9.53 6.42
CA VAL A 356 15.73 10.06 5.07
C VAL A 356 14.70 11.16 5.10
N ILE A 357 14.81 12.10 4.18
CA ILE A 357 13.78 13.07 3.84
C ILE A 357 13.14 12.66 2.51
N ARG A 358 11.84 12.81 2.41
CA ARG A 358 11.02 12.37 1.28
C ARG A 358 10.40 13.57 0.59
N LEU A 359 10.64 13.71 -0.69
CA LEU A 359 10.13 14.78 -1.54
C LEU A 359 9.12 14.21 -2.53
N ASN A 360 8.00 14.90 -2.69
CA ASN A 360 7.04 14.69 -3.78
C ASN A 360 6.74 16.06 -4.40
N VAL A 361 6.77 16.14 -5.74
CA VAL A 361 6.45 17.33 -6.51
C VAL A 361 5.37 17.00 -7.51
N GLU A 362 4.40 17.87 -7.69
CA GLU A 362 3.42 17.78 -8.78
C GLU A 362 3.14 19.15 -9.40
N SER A 363 2.72 19.15 -10.65
CA SER A 363 2.32 20.37 -11.37
C SER A 363 0.97 20.19 -12.08
N ARG A 364 0.43 21.29 -12.61
CA ARG A 364 -0.79 21.30 -13.42
C ARG A 364 -0.42 21.43 -14.88
N GLY A 365 -0.48 20.32 -15.64
CA GLY A 365 -0.30 20.25 -17.09
C GLY A 365 1.09 20.64 -17.60
N ASP A 366 2.12 20.67 -16.73
CA ASP A 366 3.45 21.13 -17.10
C ASP A 366 4.54 20.21 -16.54
N ILE A 367 4.93 19.22 -17.34
CA ILE A 367 5.98 18.24 -16.97
C ILE A 367 7.32 18.95 -16.75
N ALA A 368 7.66 19.90 -17.63
CA ALA A 368 8.94 20.59 -17.56
C ALA A 368 9.07 21.41 -16.26
N LEU A 369 7.99 22.08 -15.85
CA LEU A 369 7.94 22.77 -14.56
C LEU A 369 8.08 21.81 -13.39
N MET A 370 7.42 20.65 -13.41
CA MET A 370 7.54 19.65 -12.37
C MET A 370 8.97 19.14 -12.25
N GLU A 371 9.63 18.84 -13.36
CA GLU A 371 11.03 18.41 -13.42
C GLU A 371 11.98 19.50 -12.91
N GLU A 372 11.85 20.75 -13.41
CA GLU A 372 12.64 21.90 -12.95
C GLU A 372 12.54 22.09 -11.43
N LYS A 373 11.32 22.11 -10.89
CA LYS A 373 11.10 22.30 -9.46
C LYS A 373 11.57 21.13 -8.61
N THR A 374 11.52 19.93 -9.15
CA THR A 374 12.10 18.74 -8.51
C THR A 374 13.62 18.87 -8.37
N GLU A 375 14.31 19.25 -9.43
CA GLU A 375 15.77 19.45 -9.41
C GLU A 375 16.17 20.59 -8.48
N GLU A 376 15.46 21.72 -8.53
CA GLU A 376 15.69 22.88 -7.67
C GLU A 376 15.56 22.51 -6.17
N LEU A 377 14.47 21.79 -5.82
CA LEU A 377 14.23 21.35 -4.45
C LEU A 377 15.28 20.32 -3.99
N LEU A 378 15.65 19.37 -4.85
CA LEU A 378 16.70 18.40 -4.52
C LEU A 378 18.04 19.06 -4.28
N ALA A 379 18.38 20.09 -5.07
CA ALA A 379 19.60 20.87 -4.83
C ALA A 379 19.53 21.59 -3.47
N ALA A 380 18.40 22.22 -3.14
CA ALA A 380 18.20 22.88 -1.83
C ALA A 380 18.21 21.89 -0.65
N ILE A 381 17.64 20.68 -0.82
CA ILE A 381 17.62 19.63 0.21
C ILE A 381 19.04 19.09 0.46
N ARG A 382 19.83 18.89 -0.60
CA ARG A 382 21.15 18.26 -0.54
C ARG A 382 22.30 19.26 -0.34
N ALA A 383 22.04 20.55 -0.32
CA ALA A 383 23.05 21.56 0.01
C ALA A 383 23.58 21.32 1.44
N GLU A 384 24.94 21.30 1.59
CA GLU A 384 25.63 21.12 2.87
C GLU A 384 25.67 22.42 3.69
#